data_e00ee6fa42f86341fae8471292945ea0
#
_entry.id   e00ee6fa42f86341fae8471292945ea0
#
_cell.length_a   1.000
_cell.length_b   1.000
_cell.length_c   1.000
_cell.angle_alpha   90.00
_cell.angle_beta   90.00
_cell.angle_gamma   90.00
#
_symmetry.space_group_name_H-M   'P 1'
#
loop_
_entity.id
_entity.type
_entity.pdbx_description
1 polymer ?
#
loop_
_entity_poly.entity_id
_entity_poly.type
_entity_poly.pdbx_seq_one_letter_code
_entity_poly.pdbx_strand_id
1 'polypeptide(L)'
;MRFRNLPRAAEGDVLYAKFMDLFDLTRKLIDIESITGNEGAVGAAIVGELAALGYAVERMPVEDDRCNVWATHPGAPHPELVFSTHMDTVPPHIPSSETGERIYGRGSCDAKGIMVAQIAAAEKLKAEGIHAGLLFLVGEERDSQGAQAANLDPRGAKFLINGEPTENRIALASKGTLRVEVVAKGRMAHSAYPDLGESAIEKLLDALENLRKIKLPEHSKAGPSTMNIGLIEGGRAPNVIPDHAKANLLIRLVGPTELLRQDILAAVAGKAEANFILEIPFMELGTVPGIETMVAAFTTDIPALSNWGKPVLIGPGSIHVAHTEGESIEKKQLLEAVELYARIGTSLLRHSAT
;
A
#
# COMPACT_ATOMS: atom_id res chain seq x y z
N MET A 1 49.77 -1.72 13.48
CA MET A 1 48.41 -2.10 13.86
C MET A 1 47.85 -2.97 12.76
N ARG A 2 47.48 -4.22 13.06
CA ARG A 2 47.08 -5.23 12.06
C ARG A 2 45.63 -5.01 11.68
N PHE A 3 45.35 -4.78 10.39
CA PHE A 3 43.98 -4.88 9.82
C PHE A 3 43.53 -6.34 9.91
N ARG A 4 42.48 -6.62 10.70
CA ARG A 4 41.83 -7.92 10.76
C ARG A 4 41.00 -8.09 9.48
N ASN A 5 41.18 -9.25 8.83
CA ASN A 5 40.44 -9.70 7.65
C ASN A 5 38.95 -9.65 7.88
N LEU A 6 38.23 -8.93 6.99
CA LEU A 6 36.82 -9.12 6.78
C LEU A 6 36.61 -10.53 6.18
N PRO A 7 35.53 -11.25 6.55
CA PRO A 7 35.27 -12.55 5.96
C PRO A 7 35.06 -12.39 4.46
N ARG A 8 35.65 -13.27 3.66
CA ARG A 8 35.40 -13.39 2.22
C ARG A 8 33.91 -13.66 2.02
N ALA A 9 33.28 -12.90 1.13
CA ALA A 9 31.94 -13.19 0.63
C ALA A 9 31.88 -14.66 0.16
N ALA A 10 30.83 -15.36 0.51
CA ALA A 10 30.61 -16.72 0.04
C ALA A 10 30.48 -16.75 -1.49
N GLU A 11 30.88 -17.84 -2.15
CA GLU A 11 30.82 -17.96 -3.63
C GLU A 11 29.42 -17.68 -4.21
N GLY A 12 28.36 -17.87 -3.42
CA GLY A 12 26.96 -17.50 -3.76
C GLY A 12 26.75 -16.00 -3.92
N ASP A 13 27.39 -15.16 -3.08
CA ASP A 13 27.27 -13.69 -3.14
C ASP A 13 27.91 -13.14 -4.43
N VAL A 14 28.95 -13.79 -4.93
CA VAL A 14 29.65 -13.40 -6.17
C VAL A 14 28.85 -13.79 -7.42
N LEU A 15 28.09 -14.90 -7.40
CA LEU A 15 27.23 -15.31 -8.51
C LEU A 15 26.04 -14.35 -8.65
N TYR A 16 25.49 -13.90 -7.53
CA TYR A 16 24.33 -13.01 -7.48
C TYR A 16 24.62 -11.62 -8.07
N ALA A 17 25.77 -11.03 -7.72
CA ALA A 17 26.21 -9.74 -8.26
C ALA A 17 26.46 -9.75 -9.78
N LYS A 18 26.46 -10.93 -10.43
CA LYS A 18 26.79 -11.08 -11.84
C LYS A 18 25.57 -11.00 -12.77
N PHE A 19 24.33 -11.11 -12.25
CA PHE A 19 23.12 -11.25 -13.08
C PHE A 19 22.14 -10.08 -12.98
N MET A 20 22.13 -9.28 -11.90
CA MET A 20 21.23 -8.14 -11.74
C MET A 20 21.86 -7.07 -10.85
N ASP A 21 22.08 -5.88 -11.39
CA ASP A 21 22.40 -4.72 -10.55
C ASP A 21 21.10 -4.19 -9.94
N LEU A 22 20.95 -4.40 -8.63
CA LEU A 22 19.77 -4.01 -7.85
C LEU A 22 19.47 -2.50 -7.97
N PHE A 23 20.53 -1.68 -7.95
CA PHE A 23 20.38 -0.23 -7.97
C PHE A 23 20.09 0.29 -9.39
N ASP A 24 20.74 -0.29 -10.40
CA ASP A 24 20.49 0.06 -11.79
C ASP A 24 19.08 -0.32 -12.22
N LEU A 25 18.58 -1.52 -11.85
CA LEU A 25 17.22 -1.91 -12.15
C LEU A 25 16.20 -1.02 -11.42
N THR A 26 16.46 -0.66 -10.16
CA THR A 26 15.60 0.26 -9.41
C THR A 26 15.48 1.60 -10.14
N ARG A 27 16.61 2.21 -10.54
CA ARG A 27 16.61 3.48 -11.30
C ARG A 27 15.90 3.34 -12.65
N LYS A 28 16.18 2.27 -13.39
CA LYS A 28 15.54 2.00 -14.68
C LYS A 28 14.01 1.95 -14.55
N LEU A 29 13.47 1.30 -13.51
CA LEU A 29 12.03 1.25 -13.29
C LEU A 29 11.46 2.59 -12.82
N ILE A 30 12.19 3.35 -11.98
CA ILE A 30 11.78 4.70 -11.57
C ILE A 30 11.63 5.62 -12.79
N ASP A 31 12.56 5.56 -13.74
CA ASP A 31 12.57 6.41 -14.93
C ASP A 31 11.45 6.11 -15.94
N ILE A 32 10.75 4.99 -15.77
CA ILE A 32 9.53 4.69 -16.52
C ILE A 32 8.34 5.25 -15.73
N GLU A 33 7.65 6.27 -16.28
CA GLU A 33 6.43 6.79 -15.69
C GLU A 33 5.37 5.67 -15.56
N SER A 34 4.73 5.60 -14.39
CA SER A 34 3.65 4.65 -14.11
C SER A 34 2.63 5.23 -13.14
N ILE A 35 2.24 6.49 -13.34
CA ILE A 35 1.13 7.09 -12.57
C ILE A 35 -0.09 6.20 -12.72
N THR A 36 -0.84 5.99 -11.62
CA THR A 36 -2.02 5.12 -11.59
C THR A 36 -2.94 5.35 -12.78
N GLY A 37 -3.16 4.32 -13.58
CA GLY A 37 -3.87 4.35 -14.85
C GLY A 37 -2.96 4.34 -16.08
N ASN A 38 -1.62 4.42 -15.90
CA ASN A 38 -0.62 4.45 -16.98
C ASN A 38 0.53 3.47 -16.73
N GLU A 39 0.24 2.25 -16.25
CA GLU A 39 1.26 1.28 -15.83
C GLU A 39 1.77 0.39 -16.97
N GLY A 40 1.21 0.48 -18.17
CA GLY A 40 1.53 -0.41 -19.29
C GLY A 40 3.01 -0.49 -19.63
N ALA A 41 3.73 0.64 -19.62
CA ALA A 41 5.15 0.69 -19.96
C ALA A 41 6.03 0.02 -18.89
N VAL A 42 5.79 0.28 -17.61
CA VAL A 42 6.55 -0.36 -16.52
C VAL A 42 6.25 -1.85 -16.45
N GLY A 43 4.97 -2.26 -16.64
CA GLY A 43 4.59 -3.67 -16.73
C GLY A 43 5.32 -4.40 -17.85
N ALA A 44 5.43 -3.80 -19.04
CA ALA A 44 6.17 -4.37 -20.15
C ALA A 44 7.68 -4.51 -19.84
N ALA A 45 8.28 -3.54 -19.17
CA ALA A 45 9.67 -3.61 -18.75
C ALA A 45 9.91 -4.75 -17.76
N ILE A 46 9.03 -4.90 -16.76
CA ILE A 46 9.10 -5.97 -15.74
C ILE A 46 8.96 -7.35 -16.40
N VAL A 47 8.01 -7.51 -17.34
CA VAL A 47 7.88 -8.75 -18.13
C VAL A 47 9.18 -9.11 -18.82
N GLY A 48 9.85 -8.12 -19.44
CA GLY A 48 11.15 -8.33 -20.09
C GLY A 48 12.26 -8.77 -19.13
N GLU A 49 12.37 -8.12 -17.97
CA GLU A 49 13.37 -8.47 -16.94
C GLU A 49 13.14 -9.89 -16.38
N LEU A 50 11.90 -10.23 -16.03
CA LEU A 50 11.56 -11.55 -15.49
C LEU A 50 11.74 -12.67 -16.52
N ALA A 51 11.40 -12.42 -17.78
CA ALA A 51 11.66 -13.38 -18.87
C ALA A 51 13.17 -13.60 -19.08
N ALA A 52 13.98 -12.54 -18.98
CA ALA A 52 15.45 -12.65 -19.07
C ALA A 52 16.05 -13.46 -17.91
N LEU A 53 15.43 -13.45 -16.72
CA LEU A 53 15.78 -14.27 -15.56
C LEU A 53 15.26 -15.71 -15.65
N GLY A 54 14.51 -16.04 -16.73
CA GLY A 54 14.00 -17.39 -17.00
C GLY A 54 12.68 -17.73 -16.32
N TYR A 55 11.91 -16.74 -15.87
CA TYR A 55 10.55 -16.96 -15.37
C TYR A 55 9.56 -17.20 -16.51
N ALA A 56 8.56 -18.03 -16.26
CA ALA A 56 7.32 -18.04 -17.02
C ALA A 56 6.47 -16.85 -16.58
N VAL A 57 6.24 -15.91 -17.50
CA VAL A 57 5.56 -14.64 -17.19
C VAL A 57 4.20 -14.58 -17.87
N GLU A 58 3.18 -14.27 -17.11
CA GLU A 58 1.80 -14.07 -17.55
C GLU A 58 1.37 -12.62 -17.29
N ARG A 59 0.71 -12.01 -18.26
CA ARG A 59 0.00 -10.75 -18.08
C ARG A 59 -1.44 -11.06 -17.69
N MET A 60 -1.86 -10.67 -16.48
CA MET A 60 -3.23 -10.82 -16.01
C MET A 60 -4.00 -9.53 -16.33
N PRO A 61 -4.93 -9.53 -17.30
CA PRO A 61 -5.65 -8.31 -17.69
C PRO A 61 -6.47 -7.72 -16.54
N VAL A 62 -6.49 -6.40 -16.43
CA VAL A 62 -7.29 -5.65 -15.44
C VAL A 62 -8.26 -4.72 -16.12
N GLU A 63 -7.78 -3.77 -16.92
CA GLU A 63 -8.59 -2.79 -17.64
C GLU A 63 -7.77 -2.23 -18.82
N ASP A 64 -8.36 -2.14 -19.99
CA ASP A 64 -7.70 -1.67 -21.22
C ASP A 64 -6.36 -2.39 -21.47
N ASP A 65 -5.25 -1.66 -21.53
CA ASP A 65 -3.88 -2.17 -21.69
C ASP A 65 -3.16 -2.42 -20.35
N ARG A 66 -3.82 -2.19 -19.22
CA ARG A 66 -3.30 -2.38 -17.86
C ARG A 66 -3.40 -3.84 -17.46
N CYS A 67 -2.28 -4.42 -17.08
CA CYS A 67 -2.20 -5.82 -16.67
C CYS A 67 -1.34 -5.94 -15.41
N ASN A 68 -1.77 -6.78 -14.47
CA ASN A 68 -0.83 -7.30 -13.47
C ASN A 68 0.20 -8.19 -14.14
N VAL A 69 1.36 -8.33 -13.50
CA VAL A 69 2.41 -9.25 -13.93
C VAL A 69 2.50 -10.40 -12.94
N TRP A 70 2.19 -11.61 -13.40
CA TRP A 70 2.39 -12.84 -12.66
C TRP A 70 3.58 -13.60 -13.22
N ALA A 71 4.52 -14.02 -12.37
CA ALA A 71 5.68 -14.78 -12.81
C ALA A 71 6.02 -15.93 -11.86
N THR A 72 6.35 -17.07 -12.43
CA THR A 72 6.73 -18.28 -11.71
C THR A 72 7.93 -18.95 -12.35
N HIS A 73 8.65 -19.76 -11.59
CA HIS A 73 9.67 -20.62 -12.16
C HIS A 73 9.00 -21.73 -13.01
N PRO A 74 9.46 -22.02 -14.24
CA PRO A 74 8.82 -23.01 -15.12
C PRO A 74 8.67 -24.41 -14.49
N GLY A 75 9.59 -24.80 -13.59
CA GLY A 75 9.52 -26.05 -12.84
C GLY A 75 8.64 -26.03 -11.60
N ALA A 76 8.05 -24.86 -11.22
CA ALA A 76 7.20 -24.67 -10.04
C ALA A 76 6.06 -23.68 -10.35
N PRO A 77 5.09 -24.06 -11.21
CA PRO A 77 4.01 -23.17 -11.65
C PRO A 77 3.01 -22.79 -10.54
N HIS A 78 3.00 -23.53 -9.43
CA HIS A 78 2.11 -23.33 -8.28
C HIS A 78 2.93 -23.12 -6.99
N PRO A 79 3.59 -21.97 -6.82
CA PRO A 79 4.44 -21.74 -5.66
C PRO A 79 3.59 -21.56 -4.39
N GLU A 80 4.05 -22.12 -3.27
CA GLU A 80 3.40 -21.94 -1.97
C GLU A 80 3.63 -20.55 -1.37
N LEU A 81 4.69 -19.87 -1.81
CA LEU A 81 5.09 -18.52 -1.40
C LEU A 81 4.97 -17.56 -2.56
N VAL A 82 4.34 -16.41 -2.34
CA VAL A 82 4.24 -15.34 -3.32
C VAL A 82 4.73 -14.03 -2.71
N PHE A 83 5.57 -13.31 -3.44
CA PHE A 83 5.86 -11.91 -3.21
C PHE A 83 4.93 -11.05 -4.05
N SER A 84 4.39 -9.97 -3.46
CA SER A 84 3.58 -9.01 -4.19
C SER A 84 3.91 -7.58 -3.79
N THR A 85 3.75 -6.66 -4.72
CA THR A 85 3.71 -5.22 -4.51
C THR A 85 3.10 -4.57 -5.75
N HIS A 86 2.95 -3.24 -5.74
CA HIS A 86 2.35 -2.53 -6.85
C HIS A 86 3.38 -1.90 -7.79
N MET A 87 2.94 -1.59 -9.03
CA MET A 87 3.75 -1.00 -10.10
C MET A 87 3.44 0.48 -10.30
N ASP A 88 2.26 0.91 -9.90
CA ASP A 88 1.82 2.29 -10.04
C ASP A 88 2.43 3.22 -9.00
N THR A 89 2.30 4.50 -9.25
CA THR A 89 2.79 5.56 -8.38
C THR A 89 1.83 6.74 -8.40
N VAL A 90 1.83 7.55 -7.31
CA VAL A 90 1.13 8.83 -7.31
C VAL A 90 1.83 9.87 -8.20
N PRO A 91 1.10 10.88 -8.74
CA PRO A 91 1.70 12.02 -9.42
C PRO A 91 2.42 12.98 -8.44
N PRO A 92 3.37 13.82 -8.93
CA PRO A 92 3.93 13.81 -10.28
C PRO A 92 5.00 12.74 -10.46
N HIS A 93 5.29 12.35 -11.73
CA HIS A 93 6.49 11.58 -12.04
C HIS A 93 7.75 12.38 -11.69
N ILE A 94 8.69 11.74 -10.99
CA ILE A 94 9.99 12.32 -10.61
C ILE A 94 11.05 11.31 -11.06
N PRO A 95 11.92 11.69 -12.03
CA PRO A 95 12.95 10.79 -12.54
C PRO A 95 13.98 10.43 -11.48
N SER A 96 14.70 9.33 -11.71
CA SER A 96 15.68 8.83 -10.77
C SER A 96 16.92 9.75 -10.67
N SER A 97 17.46 9.82 -9.48
CA SER A 97 18.80 10.29 -9.20
C SER A 97 19.40 9.51 -8.04
N GLU A 98 20.71 9.57 -7.86
CA GLU A 98 21.33 8.83 -6.76
C GLU A 98 22.48 9.56 -6.11
N THR A 99 22.75 9.18 -4.86
CA THR A 99 23.99 9.44 -4.14
C THR A 99 24.71 8.12 -3.81
N GLY A 100 25.82 8.18 -3.11
CA GLY A 100 26.47 6.97 -2.60
C GLY A 100 25.55 6.10 -1.74
N GLU A 101 24.59 6.70 -1.03
CA GLU A 101 23.77 6.04 -0.01
C GLU A 101 22.30 5.85 -0.41
N ARG A 102 21.75 6.69 -1.30
CA ARG A 102 20.32 6.72 -1.61
C ARG A 102 20.03 6.76 -3.10
N ILE A 103 18.89 6.20 -3.48
CA ILE A 103 18.23 6.40 -4.77
C ILE A 103 16.99 7.26 -4.52
N TYR A 104 16.84 8.32 -5.30
CA TYR A 104 15.71 9.26 -5.27
C TYR A 104 14.84 9.05 -6.49
N GLY A 105 13.58 9.50 -6.41
CA GLY A 105 12.62 9.50 -7.51
C GLY A 105 11.29 8.89 -7.11
N ARG A 106 10.23 9.16 -7.86
CA ARG A 106 8.89 8.66 -7.60
C ARG A 106 8.83 7.15 -7.80
N GLY A 107 8.39 6.40 -6.77
CA GLY A 107 8.42 4.95 -6.74
C GLY A 107 9.71 4.37 -6.17
N SER A 108 10.68 5.19 -5.75
CA SER A 108 11.93 4.67 -5.19
C SER A 108 11.71 3.85 -3.93
N CYS A 109 10.82 4.28 -3.02
CA CYS A 109 10.40 3.50 -1.86
C CYS A 109 8.99 2.93 -2.00
N ASP A 110 8.13 3.53 -2.85
CA ASP A 110 6.72 3.19 -2.98
C ASP A 110 6.30 3.04 -4.47
N ALA A 111 6.46 1.83 -5.10
CA ALA A 111 7.04 0.62 -4.51
C ALA A 111 8.04 -0.08 -5.47
N LYS A 112 8.63 0.63 -6.48
CA LYS A 112 9.53 0.04 -7.49
C LYS A 112 10.82 -0.52 -6.88
N GLY A 113 11.38 0.16 -5.85
CA GLY A 113 12.52 -0.37 -5.11
C GLY A 113 12.18 -1.67 -4.36
N ILE A 114 10.99 -1.75 -3.79
CA ILE A 114 10.46 -2.96 -3.14
C ILE A 114 10.34 -4.10 -4.15
N MET A 115 9.77 -3.82 -5.32
CA MET A 115 9.63 -4.79 -6.41
C MET A 115 10.97 -5.41 -6.79
N VAL A 116 11.99 -4.59 -6.96
CA VAL A 116 13.34 -5.06 -7.30
C VAL A 116 13.94 -5.90 -6.17
N ALA A 117 13.73 -5.51 -4.90
CA ALA A 117 14.17 -6.31 -3.76
C ALA A 117 13.47 -7.67 -3.69
N GLN A 118 12.17 -7.74 -4.02
CA GLN A 118 11.43 -9.00 -4.10
C GLN A 118 11.90 -9.91 -5.24
N ILE A 119 12.17 -9.35 -6.43
CA ILE A 119 12.77 -10.12 -7.56
C ILE A 119 14.11 -10.71 -7.11
N ALA A 120 14.94 -9.90 -6.50
CA ALA A 120 16.24 -10.32 -6.01
C ALA A 120 16.15 -11.42 -4.93
N ALA A 121 15.20 -11.32 -4.02
CA ALA A 121 14.95 -12.34 -3.01
C ALA A 121 14.43 -13.65 -3.62
N ALA A 122 13.58 -13.58 -4.65
CA ALA A 122 13.11 -14.75 -5.37
C ALA A 122 14.26 -15.48 -6.09
N GLU A 123 15.21 -14.75 -6.69
CA GLU A 123 16.41 -15.34 -7.29
C GLU A 123 17.33 -15.99 -6.24
N LYS A 124 17.46 -15.34 -5.06
CA LYS A 124 18.22 -15.92 -3.93
C LYS A 124 17.59 -17.23 -3.44
N LEU A 125 16.28 -17.26 -3.22
CA LEU A 125 15.54 -18.46 -2.82
C LEU A 125 15.63 -19.57 -3.89
N LYS A 126 15.56 -19.21 -5.17
CA LYS A 126 15.72 -20.14 -6.30
C LYS A 126 17.08 -20.83 -6.26
N ALA A 127 18.16 -20.14 -5.92
CA ALA A 127 19.49 -20.72 -5.74
C ALA A 127 19.54 -21.74 -4.58
N GLU A 128 18.63 -21.62 -3.60
CA GLU A 128 18.45 -22.55 -2.48
C GLU A 128 17.42 -23.67 -2.79
N GLY A 129 16.89 -23.72 -4.01
CA GLY A 129 15.87 -24.70 -4.43
C GLY A 129 14.45 -24.36 -3.99
N ILE A 130 14.21 -23.15 -3.50
CA ILE A 130 12.90 -22.65 -3.11
C ILE A 130 12.37 -21.73 -4.21
N HIS A 131 11.18 -22.00 -4.74
CA HIS A 131 10.59 -21.23 -5.82
C HIS A 131 9.43 -20.37 -5.29
N ALA A 132 9.63 -19.06 -5.32
CA ALA A 132 8.57 -18.08 -5.02
C ALA A 132 7.91 -17.61 -6.33
N GLY A 133 6.61 -17.29 -6.26
CA GLY A 133 5.90 -16.52 -7.28
C GLY A 133 6.09 -15.02 -7.07
N LEU A 134 5.95 -14.26 -8.14
CA LEU A 134 6.00 -12.80 -8.14
C LEU A 134 4.71 -12.26 -8.73
N LEU A 135 3.99 -11.42 -7.97
CA LEU A 135 2.75 -10.80 -8.37
C LEU A 135 2.88 -9.27 -8.26
N PHE A 136 3.01 -8.59 -9.39
CA PHE A 136 3.10 -7.13 -9.42
C PHE A 136 1.80 -6.54 -9.96
N LEU A 137 1.22 -5.62 -9.19
CA LEU A 137 -0.15 -5.17 -9.31
C LEU A 137 -0.24 -3.75 -9.87
N VAL A 138 -1.34 -3.44 -10.54
CA VAL A 138 -1.69 -2.09 -10.99
C VAL A 138 -2.76 -1.49 -10.07
N GLY A 139 -2.76 -0.16 -9.88
CA GLY A 139 -3.87 0.59 -9.28
C GLY A 139 -3.96 0.56 -7.77
N GLU A 140 -2.92 0.22 -7.02
CA GLU A 140 -2.91 0.23 -5.55
C GLU A 140 -3.21 1.64 -5.01
N GLU A 141 -2.56 2.64 -5.55
CA GLU A 141 -2.58 4.04 -5.11
C GLU A 141 -3.96 4.73 -5.27
N ARG A 142 -4.95 4.03 -5.80
CA ARG A 142 -6.29 4.56 -6.01
C ARG A 142 -7.39 3.67 -5.46
N ASP A 143 -7.50 2.44 -5.93
CA ASP A 143 -8.66 1.57 -5.71
C ASP A 143 -8.36 0.06 -5.67
N SER A 144 -7.08 -0.34 -5.73
CA SER A 144 -6.63 -1.74 -5.72
C SER A 144 -7.26 -2.61 -6.82
N GLN A 145 -7.55 -2.06 -7.99
CA GLN A 145 -8.17 -2.79 -9.12
C GLN A 145 -7.35 -4.03 -9.51
N GLY A 146 -6.02 -3.90 -9.55
CA GLY A 146 -5.14 -5.02 -9.86
C GLY A 146 -5.25 -6.16 -8.87
N ALA A 147 -5.26 -5.84 -7.57
CA ALA A 147 -5.44 -6.83 -6.52
C ALA A 147 -6.82 -7.49 -6.58
N GLN A 148 -7.89 -6.73 -6.81
CA GLN A 148 -9.24 -7.26 -6.98
C GLN A 148 -9.32 -8.22 -8.17
N ALA A 149 -8.73 -7.87 -9.33
CA ALA A 149 -8.68 -8.73 -10.49
C ALA A 149 -7.87 -10.01 -10.21
N ALA A 150 -6.69 -9.90 -9.61
CA ALA A 150 -5.87 -11.04 -9.22
C ALA A 150 -6.59 -11.98 -8.24
N ASN A 151 -7.41 -11.44 -7.34
CA ASN A 151 -8.13 -12.22 -6.35
C ASN A 151 -9.24 -13.11 -6.93
N LEU A 152 -9.68 -12.83 -8.16
CA LEU A 152 -10.63 -13.68 -8.91
C LEU A 152 -9.98 -14.94 -9.48
N ASP A 153 -8.65 -14.94 -9.66
CA ASP A 153 -7.87 -16.05 -10.19
C ASP A 153 -6.65 -16.33 -9.30
N PRO A 154 -6.87 -16.76 -8.04
CA PRO A 154 -5.79 -17.08 -7.10
C PRO A 154 -5.03 -18.32 -7.57
N ARG A 155 -3.72 -18.36 -7.31
CA ARG A 155 -2.82 -19.43 -7.78
C ARG A 155 -2.53 -20.50 -6.71
N GLY A 156 -3.25 -20.48 -5.59
CA GLY A 156 -3.15 -21.49 -4.54
C GLY A 156 -1.97 -21.32 -3.60
N ALA A 157 -1.40 -20.12 -3.50
CA ALA A 157 -0.34 -19.81 -2.55
C ALA A 157 -0.81 -20.00 -1.11
N LYS A 158 0.08 -20.45 -0.23
CA LYS A 158 -0.16 -20.55 1.22
C LYS A 158 0.20 -19.26 1.94
N PHE A 159 1.20 -18.55 1.44
CA PHE A 159 1.74 -17.32 2.04
C PHE A 159 1.91 -16.23 0.99
N LEU A 160 1.48 -15.04 1.34
CA LEU A 160 1.67 -13.81 0.59
C LEU A 160 2.57 -12.86 1.38
N ILE A 161 3.73 -12.48 0.84
CA ILE A 161 4.56 -11.42 1.39
C ILE A 161 4.33 -10.19 0.54
N ASN A 162 3.48 -9.28 1.03
CA ASN A 162 3.21 -8.01 0.39
C ASN A 162 4.27 -6.98 0.80
N GLY A 163 4.72 -6.21 -0.16
CA GLY A 163 5.78 -5.22 0.01
C GLY A 163 5.24 -3.81 0.06
N GLU A 164 5.52 -3.10 1.17
CA GLU A 164 5.22 -1.69 1.39
C GLU A 164 6.34 -1.04 2.22
N PRO A 165 6.48 0.31 2.21
CA PRO A 165 7.59 0.98 2.93
C PRO A 165 7.40 0.93 4.45
N THR A 166 7.91 -0.12 5.08
CA THR A 166 7.83 -0.38 6.52
C THR A 166 9.19 -0.32 7.23
N GLU A 167 10.21 0.23 6.58
CA GLU A 167 11.58 0.32 7.12
C GLU A 167 12.16 -1.06 7.50
N ASN A 168 11.86 -2.09 6.68
CA ASN A 168 12.26 -3.49 6.92
C ASN A 168 11.72 -4.09 8.23
N ARG A 169 10.62 -3.57 8.78
CA ARG A 169 9.92 -4.10 9.95
C ARG A 169 8.62 -4.82 9.53
N ILE A 170 8.33 -5.97 10.12
CA ILE A 170 7.07 -6.69 9.86
C ILE A 170 5.91 -5.91 10.49
N ALA A 171 4.89 -5.63 9.70
CA ALA A 171 3.67 -5.03 10.22
C ALA A 171 2.84 -6.07 11.00
N LEU A 172 2.51 -5.79 12.27
CA LEU A 172 1.57 -6.56 13.08
C LEU A 172 0.14 -6.43 12.58
N ALA A 173 -0.15 -5.27 12.00
CA ALA A 173 -1.45 -4.92 11.47
C ALA A 173 -1.33 -3.77 10.46
N SER A 174 -2.29 -3.68 9.56
CA SER A 174 -2.55 -2.54 8.69
C SER A 174 -3.88 -1.90 9.08
N LYS A 175 -3.88 -0.58 9.34
CA LYS A 175 -5.11 0.14 9.65
C LYS A 175 -5.98 0.24 8.41
N GLY A 176 -7.27 -0.03 8.58
CA GLY A 176 -8.27 0.17 7.55
C GLY A 176 -8.57 1.65 7.29
N THR A 177 -9.47 1.90 6.37
CA THR A 177 -9.95 3.24 6.01
C THR A 177 -11.46 3.24 5.90
N LEU A 178 -12.11 4.25 6.51
CA LEU A 178 -13.49 4.60 6.25
C LEU A 178 -13.54 6.06 5.79
N ARG A 179 -13.98 6.29 4.55
CA ARG A 179 -14.19 7.61 3.98
C ARG A 179 -15.67 7.95 4.01
N VAL A 180 -15.99 9.08 4.63
CA VAL A 180 -17.37 9.51 4.82
C VAL A 180 -17.53 10.92 4.27
N GLU A 181 -18.54 11.12 3.41
CA GLU A 181 -19.01 12.45 3.02
C GLU A 181 -20.23 12.80 3.86
N VAL A 182 -20.19 13.96 4.51
CA VAL A 182 -21.31 14.49 5.31
C VAL A 182 -21.90 15.69 4.58
N VAL A 183 -23.18 15.61 4.22
CA VAL A 183 -23.88 16.60 3.40
C VAL A 183 -25.03 17.21 4.19
N ALA A 184 -24.99 18.51 4.41
CA ALA A 184 -26.09 19.27 5.01
C ALA A 184 -26.85 20.07 3.95
N LYS A 185 -28.16 20.07 4.06
CA LYS A 185 -29.09 20.83 3.20
C LYS A 185 -29.83 21.86 4.03
N GLY A 186 -30.03 23.04 3.45
CA GLY A 186 -30.72 24.15 4.06
C GLY A 186 -31.73 24.80 3.13
N ARG A 187 -32.10 26.02 3.46
CA ARG A 187 -32.98 26.87 2.66
C ARG A 187 -32.38 28.25 2.52
N MET A 188 -32.18 28.66 1.27
CA MET A 188 -31.59 29.96 0.94
C MET A 188 -32.52 31.12 1.32
N ALA A 189 -31.95 32.18 1.89
CA ALA A 189 -32.62 33.42 2.15
C ALA A 189 -31.62 34.59 2.23
N HIS A 190 -32.14 35.83 2.26
CA HIS A 190 -31.30 36.97 2.52
C HIS A 190 -30.84 36.96 4.00
N SER A 191 -29.55 37.13 4.26
CA SER A 191 -28.96 37.02 5.61
C SER A 191 -29.54 37.99 6.66
N ALA A 192 -30.14 39.13 6.23
CA ALA A 192 -30.84 40.06 7.11
C ALA A 192 -32.19 39.49 7.64
N TYR A 193 -32.69 38.41 7.11
CA TYR A 193 -33.96 37.77 7.48
C TYR A 193 -33.75 36.30 7.78
N PRO A 194 -33.04 35.94 8.86
CA PRO A 194 -32.62 34.55 9.14
C PRO A 194 -33.83 33.59 9.30
N ASP A 195 -34.95 34.04 9.78
CA ASP A 195 -36.17 33.22 9.99
C ASP A 195 -36.77 32.69 8.67
N LEU A 196 -36.41 33.27 7.52
CA LEU A 196 -36.86 32.86 6.21
C LEU A 196 -35.96 31.78 5.61
N GLY A 197 -34.77 31.54 6.17
CA GLY A 197 -33.79 30.59 5.69
C GLY A 197 -33.54 29.45 6.66
N GLU A 198 -32.63 28.58 6.30
CA GLU A 198 -32.10 27.50 7.13
C GLU A 198 -30.66 27.23 6.72
N SER A 199 -29.68 27.52 7.59
CA SER A 199 -28.27 27.45 7.22
C SER A 199 -27.75 26.03 7.17
N ALA A 200 -27.36 25.56 5.97
CA ALA A 200 -26.68 24.29 5.82
C ALA A 200 -25.29 24.28 6.48
N ILE A 201 -24.60 25.42 6.52
CA ILE A 201 -23.28 25.52 7.19
C ILE A 201 -23.44 25.30 8.70
N GLU A 202 -24.40 25.95 9.36
CA GLU A 202 -24.65 25.76 10.79
C GLU A 202 -24.99 24.29 11.11
N LYS A 203 -25.86 23.67 10.31
CA LYS A 203 -26.18 22.26 10.45
C LYS A 203 -24.95 21.35 10.30
N LEU A 204 -24.09 21.65 9.32
CA LEU A 204 -22.86 20.90 9.12
C LEU A 204 -21.91 21.05 10.31
N LEU A 205 -21.73 22.26 10.82
CA LEU A 205 -20.88 22.53 11.99
C LEU A 205 -21.37 21.73 13.21
N ASP A 206 -22.68 21.73 13.48
CA ASP A 206 -23.28 20.93 14.54
C ASP A 206 -23.07 19.43 14.35
N ALA A 207 -23.24 18.93 13.12
CA ALA A 207 -23.00 17.53 12.79
C ALA A 207 -21.53 17.16 13.01
N LEU A 208 -20.60 18.00 12.58
CA LEU A 208 -19.16 17.79 12.77
C LEU A 208 -18.76 17.87 14.25
N GLU A 209 -19.38 18.76 15.05
CA GLU A 209 -19.17 18.79 16.49
C GLU A 209 -19.59 17.48 17.17
N ASN A 210 -20.74 16.90 16.76
CA ASN A 210 -21.20 15.60 17.28
C ASN A 210 -20.28 14.46 16.84
N LEU A 211 -19.84 14.44 15.58
CA LEU A 211 -18.91 13.46 15.06
C LEU A 211 -17.57 13.44 15.84
N ARG A 212 -17.04 14.61 16.20
CA ARG A 212 -15.82 14.73 17.02
C ARG A 212 -15.96 14.18 18.44
N LYS A 213 -17.17 13.97 18.95
CA LYS A 213 -17.46 13.37 20.27
C LYS A 213 -17.55 11.85 20.23
N ILE A 214 -17.60 11.22 19.04
CA ILE A 214 -17.64 9.76 18.91
C ILE A 214 -16.37 9.16 19.51
N LYS A 215 -16.54 8.16 20.35
CA LYS A 215 -15.42 7.36 20.85
C LYS A 215 -15.01 6.37 19.75
N LEU A 216 -13.88 6.63 19.11
CA LEU A 216 -13.36 5.76 18.06
C LEU A 216 -12.85 4.43 18.63
N PRO A 217 -12.93 3.32 17.87
CA PRO A 217 -12.40 2.02 18.27
C PRO A 217 -10.89 2.06 18.57
N GLU A 218 -10.49 1.26 19.55
CA GLU A 218 -9.09 1.03 19.91
C GLU A 218 -8.74 -0.45 19.82
N HIS A 219 -7.51 -0.76 19.42
CA HIS A 219 -7.01 -2.13 19.32
C HIS A 219 -5.74 -2.29 20.16
N SER A 220 -5.60 -3.38 20.91
CA SER A 220 -4.51 -3.58 21.87
C SER A 220 -3.11 -3.53 21.25
N LYS A 221 -2.95 -3.97 19.99
CA LYS A 221 -1.69 -3.97 19.26
C LYS A 221 -1.55 -2.77 18.30
N ALA A 222 -2.66 -2.34 17.67
CA ALA A 222 -2.64 -1.31 16.64
C ALA A 222 -2.92 0.11 17.15
N GLY A 223 -3.23 0.26 18.45
CA GLY A 223 -3.57 1.54 19.05
C GLY A 223 -4.95 2.05 18.63
N PRO A 224 -5.22 3.37 18.74
CA PRO A 224 -6.54 3.92 18.45
C PRO A 224 -6.77 4.13 16.94
N SER A 225 -8.04 4.09 16.54
CA SER A 225 -8.50 4.70 15.29
C SER A 225 -8.32 6.22 15.36
N THR A 226 -8.20 6.87 14.19
CA THR A 226 -8.11 8.34 14.11
C THR A 226 -9.07 8.88 13.06
N MET A 227 -9.59 10.08 13.26
CA MET A 227 -10.48 10.77 12.33
C MET A 227 -9.88 12.10 11.90
N ASN A 228 -9.87 12.36 10.60
CA ASN A 228 -9.48 13.63 9.99
C ASN A 228 -10.66 14.19 9.20
N ILE A 229 -11.00 15.47 9.45
CA ILE A 229 -11.89 16.24 8.60
C ILE A 229 -10.99 16.91 7.54
N GLY A 230 -10.94 16.32 6.35
CA GLY A 230 -9.99 16.71 5.31
C GLY A 230 -10.44 17.88 4.46
N LEU A 231 -11.76 17.99 4.22
CA LEU A 231 -12.34 19.03 3.37
C LEU A 231 -13.66 19.53 3.98
N ILE A 232 -13.91 20.85 3.89
CA ILE A 232 -15.19 21.48 4.19
C ILE A 232 -15.50 22.49 3.08
N GLU A 233 -16.70 22.42 2.52
CA GLU A 233 -17.19 23.34 1.49
C GLU A 233 -18.61 23.78 1.82
N GLY A 234 -18.99 25.01 1.47
CA GLY A 234 -20.38 25.46 1.64
C GLY A 234 -20.57 26.94 1.40
N GLY A 235 -21.84 27.32 1.19
CA GLY A 235 -22.24 28.69 0.99
C GLY A 235 -21.97 29.23 -0.42
N ARG A 236 -22.46 30.45 -0.68
CA ARG A 236 -22.34 31.12 -2.00
C ARG A 236 -21.82 32.55 -1.85
N ALA A 237 -22.35 33.30 -0.86
CA ALA A 237 -22.00 34.69 -0.58
C ALA A 237 -22.29 35.02 0.87
N PRO A 238 -21.58 35.99 1.50
CA PRO A 238 -21.76 36.33 2.91
C PRO A 238 -23.14 36.88 3.28
N ASN A 239 -23.88 37.43 2.32
CA ASN A 239 -25.22 38.00 2.52
C ASN A 239 -26.35 37.01 2.14
N VAL A 240 -26.03 35.72 1.94
CA VAL A 240 -26.98 34.67 1.61
C VAL A 240 -26.89 33.56 2.65
N ILE A 241 -28.03 33.14 3.23
CA ILE A 241 -28.11 31.96 4.09
C ILE A 241 -27.81 30.72 3.20
N PRO A 242 -26.79 29.88 3.51
CA PRO A 242 -26.38 28.80 2.66
C PRO A 242 -27.40 27.64 2.64
N ASP A 243 -27.73 27.18 1.46
CA ASP A 243 -28.64 26.05 1.21
C ASP A 243 -27.91 24.70 1.10
N HIS A 244 -26.58 24.71 1.01
CA HIS A 244 -25.75 23.52 0.87
C HIS A 244 -24.40 23.67 1.59
N ALA A 245 -23.97 22.60 2.26
CA ALA A 245 -22.63 22.47 2.80
C ALA A 245 -22.25 20.98 2.88
N LYS A 246 -20.98 20.66 2.71
CA LYS A 246 -20.46 19.29 2.83
C LYS A 246 -19.08 19.25 3.48
N ALA A 247 -18.74 18.11 4.07
CA ALA A 247 -17.42 17.78 4.57
C ALA A 247 -17.02 16.38 4.15
N ASN A 248 -15.72 16.16 3.93
CA ASN A 248 -15.15 14.83 3.70
C ASN A 248 -14.26 14.45 4.88
N LEU A 249 -14.55 13.29 5.46
CA LEU A 249 -13.84 12.72 6.58
C LEU A 249 -13.12 11.46 6.16
N LEU A 250 -11.92 11.25 6.72
CA LEU A 250 -11.17 10.00 6.62
C LEU A 250 -10.92 9.46 8.02
N ILE A 251 -11.34 8.21 8.27
CA ILE A 251 -11.11 7.52 9.53
C ILE A 251 -10.15 6.37 9.28
N ARG A 252 -9.02 6.32 10.00
CA ARG A 252 -8.13 5.17 10.03
C ARG A 252 -8.65 4.18 11.08
N LEU A 253 -8.98 2.97 10.62
CA LEU A 253 -9.71 1.97 11.41
C LEU A 253 -8.79 0.95 12.07
N VAL A 254 -9.15 0.51 13.28
CA VAL A 254 -8.50 -0.59 13.99
C VAL A 254 -9.51 -1.64 14.50
N GLY A 255 -10.61 -1.80 13.80
CA GLY A 255 -11.66 -2.76 14.17
C GLY A 255 -12.81 -2.76 13.18
N PRO A 256 -13.87 -3.51 13.47
CA PRO A 256 -15.08 -3.56 12.64
C PRO A 256 -15.78 -2.21 12.59
N THR A 257 -16.49 -1.94 11.51
CA THR A 257 -17.07 -0.63 11.19
C THR A 257 -18.55 -0.51 11.56
N GLU A 258 -19.24 -1.60 11.82
CA GLU A 258 -20.69 -1.65 11.97
C GLU A 258 -21.22 -0.70 13.06
N LEU A 259 -20.62 -0.74 14.25
CA LEU A 259 -21.01 0.16 15.35
C LEU A 259 -20.59 1.61 15.06
N LEU A 260 -19.40 1.82 14.52
CA LEU A 260 -18.93 3.15 14.15
C LEU A 260 -19.83 3.80 13.09
N ARG A 261 -20.30 3.04 12.10
CA ARG A 261 -21.26 3.54 11.10
C ARG A 261 -22.59 3.95 11.75
N GLN A 262 -23.09 3.18 12.73
CA GLN A 262 -24.28 3.53 13.49
C GLN A 262 -24.07 4.82 14.30
N ASP A 263 -22.94 4.95 14.98
CA ASP A 263 -22.59 6.14 15.76
C ASP A 263 -22.47 7.38 14.86
N ILE A 264 -21.87 7.25 13.68
CA ILE A 264 -21.79 8.33 12.68
C ILE A 264 -23.19 8.76 12.22
N LEU A 265 -24.05 7.80 11.85
CA LEU A 265 -25.43 8.09 11.43
C LEU A 265 -26.24 8.79 12.54
N ALA A 266 -26.08 8.32 13.78
CA ALA A 266 -26.72 8.95 14.94
C ALA A 266 -26.20 10.38 15.21
N ALA A 267 -24.91 10.61 15.07
CA ALA A 267 -24.29 11.92 15.30
C ALA A 267 -24.75 12.99 14.29
N VAL A 268 -25.05 12.61 13.05
CA VAL A 268 -25.52 13.55 12.01
C VAL A 268 -27.03 13.64 11.90
N ALA A 269 -27.78 12.79 12.61
CA ALA A 269 -29.22 12.69 12.50
C ALA A 269 -29.93 14.04 12.70
N GLY A 270 -30.88 14.37 11.81
CA GLY A 270 -31.64 15.63 11.85
C GLY A 270 -30.86 16.89 11.42
N LYS A 271 -29.56 16.77 11.10
CA LYS A 271 -28.68 17.89 10.70
C LYS A 271 -28.08 17.69 9.32
N ALA A 272 -27.60 16.47 9.03
CA ALA A 272 -26.94 16.12 7.79
C ALA A 272 -27.17 14.65 7.41
N GLU A 273 -26.76 14.29 6.20
CA GLU A 273 -26.72 12.93 5.70
C GLU A 273 -25.26 12.46 5.65
N ALA A 274 -24.96 11.22 6.05
CA ALA A 274 -23.64 10.62 5.92
C ALA A 274 -23.63 9.58 4.81
N ASN A 275 -22.75 9.76 3.81
CA ASN A 275 -22.53 8.85 2.71
C ASN A 275 -21.19 8.14 2.91
N PHE A 276 -21.21 6.82 3.01
CA PHE A 276 -19.99 6.02 3.15
C PHE A 276 -19.42 5.73 1.75
N ILE A 277 -18.31 6.40 1.42
CA ILE A 277 -17.74 6.44 0.07
C ILE A 277 -16.78 5.27 -0.18
N LEU A 278 -15.98 4.92 0.84
CA LEU A 278 -14.97 3.86 0.75
C LEU A 278 -14.81 3.22 2.13
N GLU A 279 -14.70 1.91 2.13
CA GLU A 279 -14.36 1.13 3.32
C GLU A 279 -13.30 0.09 2.95
N ILE A 280 -12.15 0.14 3.62
CA ILE A 280 -11.09 -0.86 3.57
C ILE A 280 -10.94 -1.41 4.99
N PRO A 281 -11.02 -2.73 5.21
CA PRO A 281 -11.02 -3.29 6.54
C PRO A 281 -9.66 -3.16 7.24
N PHE A 282 -9.67 -3.14 8.56
CA PHE A 282 -8.51 -3.37 9.40
C PHE A 282 -8.04 -4.82 9.25
N MET A 283 -6.72 -5.03 9.14
CA MET A 283 -6.13 -6.36 8.98
C MET A 283 -5.10 -6.64 10.09
N GLU A 284 -5.27 -7.72 10.86
CA GLU A 284 -4.15 -8.32 11.59
C GLU A 284 -3.32 -9.18 10.63
N LEU A 285 -1.99 -9.12 10.76
CA LEU A 285 -1.06 -9.69 9.79
C LEU A 285 -0.19 -10.77 10.42
N GLY A 286 0.31 -11.66 9.58
CA GLY A 286 1.25 -12.70 9.99
C GLY A 286 2.61 -12.11 10.40
N THR A 287 3.29 -12.78 11.32
CA THR A 287 4.62 -12.38 11.78
C THR A 287 5.58 -13.57 11.78
N VAL A 288 6.86 -13.26 11.73
CA VAL A 288 7.95 -14.25 11.83
C VAL A 288 8.84 -13.86 13.02
N PRO A 289 9.18 -14.80 13.93
CA PRO A 289 10.03 -14.50 15.07
C PRO A 289 11.40 -13.93 14.70
N GLY A 290 11.93 -13.03 15.53
CA GLY A 290 13.27 -12.46 15.38
C GLY A 290 13.38 -11.37 14.30
N ILE A 291 12.26 -10.80 13.86
CA ILE A 291 12.21 -9.59 13.04
C ILE A 291 11.49 -8.51 13.82
N GLU A 292 12.00 -7.29 13.74
CA GLU A 292 11.38 -6.12 14.37
C GLU A 292 9.99 -5.88 13.79
N THR A 293 9.06 -5.40 14.63
CA THR A 293 7.67 -5.21 14.24
C THR A 293 7.23 -3.78 14.35
N MET A 294 6.19 -3.43 13.57
CA MET A 294 5.52 -2.13 13.59
C MET A 294 4.01 -2.25 13.35
N VAL A 295 3.29 -1.15 13.35
CA VAL A 295 1.90 -1.07 12.88
C VAL A 295 1.88 -0.15 11.65
N ALA A 296 1.37 -0.65 10.53
CA ALA A 296 1.15 0.17 9.34
C ALA A 296 -0.12 1.02 9.55
N ALA A 297 0.04 2.33 9.59
CA ALA A 297 -1.08 3.26 9.74
C ALA A 297 -1.82 3.54 8.42
N PHE A 298 -1.39 2.90 7.34
CA PHE A 298 -1.91 3.03 5.98
C PHE A 298 -2.57 1.73 5.51
N THR A 299 -3.31 1.80 4.42
CA THR A 299 -3.94 0.66 3.72
C THR A 299 -2.99 0.09 2.67
N THR A 300 -3.24 -1.14 2.24
CA THR A 300 -2.46 -1.87 1.23
C THR A 300 -3.40 -2.71 0.37
N ASP A 301 -2.87 -3.39 -0.63
CA ASP A 301 -3.61 -4.36 -1.47
C ASP A 301 -4.03 -5.65 -0.73
N ILE A 302 -3.51 -5.91 0.47
CA ILE A 302 -3.77 -7.17 1.21
C ILE A 302 -5.26 -7.49 1.37
N PRO A 303 -6.14 -6.54 1.77
CA PRO A 303 -7.57 -6.83 1.90
C PRO A 303 -8.22 -7.30 0.59
N ALA A 304 -7.72 -6.82 -0.54
CA ALA A 304 -8.21 -7.19 -1.86
C ALA A 304 -7.61 -8.53 -2.38
N LEU A 305 -6.57 -9.06 -1.72
CA LEU A 305 -5.88 -10.32 -2.05
C LEU A 305 -6.26 -11.47 -1.11
N SER A 306 -7.46 -11.50 -0.59
CA SER A 306 -7.91 -12.45 0.44
C SER A 306 -7.76 -13.94 0.07
N ASN A 307 -7.67 -14.27 -1.21
CA ASN A 307 -7.52 -15.63 -1.72
C ASN A 307 -6.05 -16.04 -1.98
N TRP A 308 -5.07 -15.16 -1.69
CA TRP A 308 -3.65 -15.38 -1.97
C TRP A 308 -2.83 -15.90 -0.77
N GLY A 309 -3.50 -16.51 0.21
CA GLY A 309 -2.86 -17.12 1.37
C GLY A 309 -2.72 -16.20 2.57
N LYS A 310 -1.91 -16.59 3.56
CA LYS A 310 -1.71 -15.82 4.79
C LYS A 310 -0.79 -14.63 4.53
N PRO A 311 -1.25 -13.39 4.75
CA PRO A 311 -0.47 -12.21 4.43
C PRO A 311 0.59 -11.89 5.51
N VAL A 312 1.76 -11.46 5.03
CA VAL A 312 2.81 -10.77 5.80
C VAL A 312 3.10 -9.46 5.07
N LEU A 313 3.27 -8.37 5.79
CA LEU A 313 3.57 -7.05 5.23
C LEU A 313 4.94 -6.58 5.72
N ILE A 314 5.85 -6.33 4.78
CA ILE A 314 7.20 -5.82 5.06
C ILE A 314 7.81 -5.23 3.80
N GLY A 315 8.66 -4.23 3.92
CA GLY A 315 9.50 -3.74 2.83
C GLY A 315 10.47 -2.66 3.25
N PRO A 316 11.46 -2.38 2.40
CA PRO A 316 12.40 -1.29 2.60
C PRO A 316 11.75 0.06 2.33
N GLY A 317 12.39 1.14 2.78
CA GLY A 317 11.90 2.49 2.62
C GLY A 317 10.97 2.92 3.74
N SER A 318 10.69 4.21 3.80
CA SER A 318 9.83 4.81 4.83
C SER A 318 8.62 5.47 4.22
N ILE A 319 7.44 5.16 4.75
CA ILE A 319 6.18 5.81 4.35
C ILE A 319 6.21 7.34 4.55
N HIS A 320 7.09 7.84 5.41
CA HIS A 320 7.20 9.27 5.68
C HIS A 320 7.80 10.09 4.53
N VAL A 321 8.50 9.44 3.59
CA VAL A 321 9.03 10.08 2.38
C VAL A 321 8.25 9.72 1.13
N ALA A 322 7.43 8.66 1.17
CA ALA A 322 6.50 8.32 0.10
C ALA A 322 5.55 9.49 -0.21
N HIS A 323 5.16 9.64 -1.48
CA HIS A 323 4.27 10.70 -1.96
C HIS A 323 4.82 12.14 -1.82
N THR A 324 6.08 12.31 -1.42
CA THR A 324 6.74 13.63 -1.33
C THR A 324 7.63 13.89 -2.55
N GLU A 325 8.05 15.14 -2.74
CA GLU A 325 9.06 15.50 -3.75
C GLU A 325 10.44 14.92 -3.43
N GLY A 326 10.72 14.61 -2.16
CA GLY A 326 11.98 14.03 -1.69
C GLY A 326 11.94 12.52 -1.53
N GLU A 327 11.03 11.83 -2.21
CA GLU A 327 10.93 10.38 -2.13
C GLU A 327 12.26 9.71 -2.45
N SER A 328 12.69 8.80 -1.57
CA SER A 328 13.99 8.14 -1.67
C SER A 328 14.05 6.85 -0.89
N ILE A 329 14.97 5.97 -1.30
CA ILE A 329 15.27 4.73 -0.59
C ILE A 329 16.76 4.60 -0.29
N GLU A 330 17.10 4.08 0.87
CA GLU A 330 18.50 3.77 1.22
C GLU A 330 18.93 2.49 0.50
N LYS A 331 20.09 2.55 -0.17
CA LYS A 331 20.70 1.39 -0.82
C LYS A 331 20.93 0.24 0.15
N LYS A 332 21.32 0.58 1.38
CA LYS A 332 21.48 -0.39 2.47
C LYS A 332 20.17 -1.11 2.80
N GLN A 333 19.06 -0.38 2.92
CA GLN A 333 17.74 -0.99 3.19
C GLN A 333 17.29 -1.91 2.07
N LEU A 334 17.57 -1.59 0.79
CA LEU A 334 17.29 -2.48 -0.33
C LEU A 334 18.04 -3.82 -0.21
N LEU A 335 19.32 -3.78 0.10
CA LEU A 335 20.15 -4.98 0.31
C LEU A 335 19.64 -5.81 1.51
N GLU A 336 19.33 -5.15 2.62
CA GLU A 336 18.78 -5.81 3.81
C GLU A 336 17.42 -6.46 3.53
N ALA A 337 16.58 -5.82 2.72
CA ALA A 337 15.27 -6.35 2.34
C ALA A 337 15.38 -7.66 1.58
N VAL A 338 16.34 -7.81 0.65
CA VAL A 338 16.58 -9.06 -0.06
C VAL A 338 16.82 -10.23 0.90
N GLU A 339 17.68 -10.01 1.90
CA GLU A 339 17.98 -11.00 2.94
C GLU A 339 16.76 -11.31 3.81
N LEU A 340 16.01 -10.27 4.19
CA LEU A 340 14.80 -10.41 5.01
C LEU A 340 13.70 -11.18 4.29
N TYR A 341 13.40 -10.85 3.04
CA TYR A 341 12.42 -11.54 2.23
C TYR A 341 12.75 -13.03 2.09
N ALA A 342 14.01 -13.36 1.77
CA ALA A 342 14.45 -14.75 1.67
C ALA A 342 14.32 -15.50 3.00
N ARG A 343 14.76 -14.88 4.12
CA ARG A 343 14.65 -15.47 5.46
C ARG A 343 13.21 -15.69 5.89
N ILE A 344 12.31 -14.71 5.65
CA ILE A 344 10.88 -14.81 5.97
C ILE A 344 10.26 -15.93 5.15
N GLY A 345 10.49 -15.96 3.84
CA GLY A 345 9.94 -16.99 2.95
C GLY A 345 10.34 -18.40 3.37
N THR A 346 11.64 -18.61 3.66
CA THR A 346 12.14 -19.90 4.17
C THR A 346 11.51 -20.29 5.51
N SER A 347 11.34 -19.31 6.42
CA SER A 347 10.73 -19.56 7.75
C SER A 347 9.27 -19.96 7.62
N LEU A 348 8.48 -19.27 6.81
CA LEU A 348 7.06 -19.55 6.60
C LEU A 348 6.84 -20.95 6.03
N LEU A 349 7.63 -21.34 5.03
CA LEU A 349 7.53 -22.66 4.39
C LEU A 349 7.92 -23.80 5.34
N ARG A 350 8.94 -23.62 6.17
CA ARG A 350 9.34 -24.63 7.16
C ARG A 350 8.27 -24.89 8.23
N HIS A 351 7.59 -23.85 8.71
CA HIS A 351 6.55 -23.99 9.72
C HIS A 351 5.22 -24.53 9.16
N SER A 352 5.04 -24.58 7.85
CA SER A 352 3.86 -25.20 7.23
C SER A 352 4.03 -26.71 6.99
N ALA A 353 5.24 -27.23 7.14
CA ALA A 353 5.55 -28.67 6.95
C ALA A 353 5.47 -29.49 8.26
N THR A 354 5.22 -28.82 9.41
CA THR A 354 4.97 -29.42 10.73
C THR A 354 3.50 -29.27 11.09
#